data_c5d1a4de6ca3b18339f7422fe15a4778
#
_entry.id   c5d1a4de6ca3b18339f7422fe15a4778
#
_cell.length_a   1.000
_cell.length_b   1.000
_cell.length_c   1.000
_cell.angle_alpha   90.00
_cell.angle_beta   90.00
_cell.angle_gamma   90.00
#
_symmetry.space_group_name_H-M   'P 1'
#
loop_
_entity.id
_entity.type
_entity.pdbx_description
1 polymer ?
#
loop_
_entity_poly.entity_id
_entity_poly.type
_entity_poly.pdbx_seq_one_letter_code
_entity_poly.pdbx_strand_id
1 'polypeptide(L)'
;MAKETLYIGIDLGTFRSVMVSSASHEVEELTVIGTPKDPVARNFLKRDVLFGEEALKNRLALNLYRPLELGVIKDTPEDRQYIAHFITHLIGLSDPEDYDRVVAVIGAPAEASHVDKTAIFDAAAGSVNAAMIISEPFAVAYALDMLEHTLVIDIGAGTTDLCRVYGTIPGPGDQMHTGFAGDYVDSQIINEVQAKYNGAQVTKDMARRWKEQHSFVSTSPPEDPIMVDFSIEGKAMTLDITDCMQRACE
;
A
#
# COMPACT_ATOMS: atom_id res chain seq x y z
N MET A 1 -34.29 4.05 -19.14
CA MET A 1 -33.06 3.53 -19.76
C MET A 1 -32.47 2.55 -18.74
N ALA A 2 -32.04 1.36 -19.15
CA ALA A 2 -31.37 0.45 -18.23
C ALA A 2 -30.10 1.16 -17.75
N LYS A 3 -29.95 1.32 -16.45
CA LYS A 3 -28.70 1.80 -15.87
C LYS A 3 -27.63 0.78 -16.15
N GLU A 4 -26.48 1.23 -16.60
CA GLU A 4 -25.37 0.35 -16.98
C GLU A 4 -24.69 -0.23 -15.71
N THR A 5 -23.95 -1.32 -15.90
CA THR A 5 -23.09 -1.86 -14.84
C THR A 5 -21.81 -1.05 -14.76
N LEU A 6 -21.45 -0.58 -13.58
CA LEU A 6 -20.15 -0.01 -13.29
C LEU A 6 -19.15 -1.13 -12.98
N TYR A 7 -18.07 -1.18 -13.74
CA TYR A 7 -16.96 -2.10 -13.49
C TYR A 7 -15.83 -1.33 -12.82
N ILE A 8 -15.27 -1.89 -11.75
CA ILE A 8 -14.23 -1.28 -10.93
C ILE A 8 -13.06 -2.25 -10.79
N GLY A 9 -11.84 -1.78 -11.04
CA GLY A 9 -10.60 -2.44 -10.67
C GLY A 9 -10.01 -1.77 -9.44
N ILE A 10 -9.59 -2.55 -8.45
CA ILE A 10 -8.91 -2.05 -7.25
C ILE A 10 -7.59 -2.81 -7.06
N ASP A 11 -6.50 -2.07 -7.02
CA ASP A 11 -5.22 -2.51 -6.47
C ASP A 11 -5.15 -2.07 -5.01
N LEU A 12 -5.16 -3.05 -4.09
CA LEU A 12 -5.25 -2.79 -2.65
C LEU A 12 -3.86 -2.88 -2.00
N GLY A 13 -3.00 -1.91 -2.29
CA GLY A 13 -1.61 -1.92 -1.84
C GLY A 13 -1.40 -1.51 -0.38
N THR A 14 -0.35 -2.02 0.24
CA THR A 14 0.02 -1.76 1.66
C THR A 14 0.24 -0.27 1.96
N PHE A 15 0.81 0.48 1.03
CA PHE A 15 1.08 1.91 1.21
C PHE A 15 0.10 2.80 0.47
N ARG A 16 -0.27 2.41 -0.74
CA ARG A 16 -1.09 3.15 -1.67
C ARG A 16 -2.01 2.19 -2.40
N SER A 17 -3.27 2.57 -2.54
CA SER A 17 -4.25 1.81 -3.31
C SER A 17 -4.68 2.62 -4.52
N VAL A 18 -4.98 1.92 -5.60
CA VAL A 18 -5.47 2.52 -6.85
C VAL A 18 -6.82 1.93 -7.18
N MET A 19 -7.74 2.78 -7.61
CA MET A 19 -9.04 2.39 -8.14
C MET A 19 -9.23 2.98 -9.53
N VAL A 20 -9.66 2.14 -10.47
CA VAL A 20 -10.07 2.55 -11.81
C VAL A 20 -11.49 2.08 -12.09
N SER A 21 -12.26 2.83 -12.87
CA SER A 21 -13.62 2.46 -13.22
C SER A 21 -13.89 2.55 -14.73
N SER A 22 -14.90 1.80 -15.19
CA SER A 22 -15.38 1.89 -16.58
C SER A 22 -15.98 3.25 -16.92
N ALA A 23 -16.23 4.12 -15.94
CA ALA A 23 -16.64 5.51 -16.10
C ALA A 23 -15.45 6.47 -16.23
N SER A 24 -14.24 5.96 -16.44
CA SER A 24 -12.99 6.74 -16.56
C SER A 24 -12.58 7.48 -15.28
N HIS A 25 -13.04 7.06 -14.11
CA HIS A 25 -12.47 7.50 -12.85
C HIS A 25 -11.18 6.71 -12.58
N GLU A 26 -10.14 7.44 -12.22
CA GLU A 26 -8.87 6.90 -11.73
C GLU A 26 -8.54 7.63 -10.43
N VAL A 27 -8.38 6.88 -9.37
CA VAL A 27 -8.11 7.40 -8.03
C VAL A 27 -6.91 6.68 -7.46
N GLU A 28 -5.95 7.45 -6.97
CA GLU A 28 -4.81 6.96 -6.21
C GLU A 28 -4.89 7.55 -4.79
N GLU A 29 -4.95 6.70 -3.79
CA GLU A 29 -5.12 7.11 -2.39
C GLU A 29 -4.12 6.39 -1.49
N LEU A 30 -3.56 7.08 -0.50
CA LEU A 30 -2.72 6.43 0.51
C LEU A 30 -3.58 5.49 1.36
N THR A 31 -3.11 4.26 1.57
CA THR A 31 -3.80 3.25 2.40
C THR A 31 -3.62 3.56 3.88
N VAL A 32 -4.22 4.66 4.31
CA VAL A 32 -4.23 5.12 5.69
C VAL A 32 -5.60 5.65 6.07
N ILE A 33 -6.02 5.36 7.29
CA ILE A 33 -7.32 5.72 7.84
C ILE A 33 -7.09 6.46 9.14
N GLY A 34 -7.80 7.55 9.35
CA GLY A 34 -7.73 8.36 10.55
C GLY A 34 -9.06 8.42 11.27
N THR A 35 -9.07 8.15 12.58
CA THR A 35 -10.24 8.38 13.45
C THR A 35 -9.92 9.46 14.48
N PRO A 36 -10.87 10.37 14.83
CA PRO A 36 -10.64 11.41 15.82
C PRO A 36 -10.16 10.84 17.15
N LYS A 37 -9.12 11.45 17.74
CA LYS A 37 -8.53 11.02 19.02
C LYS A 37 -9.48 11.19 20.20
N ASP A 38 -10.34 12.20 20.12
CA ASP A 38 -11.23 12.61 21.20
C ASP A 38 -12.48 13.36 20.68
N PRO A 39 -13.48 13.64 21.52
CA PRO A 39 -14.67 14.38 21.11
C PRO A 39 -14.39 15.80 20.60
N VAL A 40 -13.31 16.45 21.01
CA VAL A 40 -12.93 17.78 20.53
C VAL A 40 -12.47 17.70 19.07
N ALA A 41 -11.58 16.75 18.77
CA ALA A 41 -11.14 16.46 17.43
C ALA A 41 -12.32 16.07 16.51
N ARG A 42 -13.27 15.23 17.00
CA ARG A 42 -14.48 14.86 16.27
C ARG A 42 -15.34 16.09 15.94
N ASN A 43 -15.56 16.96 16.91
CA ASN A 43 -16.32 18.20 16.69
C ASN A 43 -15.65 19.17 15.73
N PHE A 44 -14.33 19.22 15.73
CA PHE A 44 -13.55 20.05 14.83
C PHE A 44 -13.60 19.52 13.39
N LEU A 45 -13.35 18.22 13.20
CA LEU A 45 -13.30 17.57 11.89
C LEU A 45 -14.69 17.33 11.29
N LYS A 46 -15.73 17.25 12.12
CA LYS A 46 -17.14 16.92 11.75
C LYS A 46 -17.27 15.63 10.93
N ARG A 47 -16.32 14.72 11.10
CA ARG A 47 -16.26 13.40 10.43
C ARG A 47 -15.68 12.38 11.39
N ASP A 48 -16.20 11.16 11.32
CA ASP A 48 -15.76 10.06 12.18
C ASP A 48 -14.56 9.30 11.58
N VAL A 49 -14.38 9.39 10.27
CA VAL A 49 -13.29 8.72 9.57
C VAL A 49 -12.78 9.63 8.45
N LEU A 50 -11.47 9.72 8.31
CA LEU A 50 -10.77 10.38 7.22
C LEU A 50 -9.84 9.38 6.55
N PHE A 51 -9.54 9.59 5.26
CA PHE A 51 -8.75 8.66 4.46
C PHE A 51 -7.55 9.36 3.84
N GLY A 52 -6.54 8.59 3.47
CA GLY A 52 -5.43 8.98 2.63
C GLY A 52 -4.68 10.22 3.08
N GLU A 53 -4.42 11.09 2.13
CA GLU A 53 -3.72 12.35 2.40
C GLU A 53 -4.46 13.27 3.38
N GLU A 54 -5.80 13.26 3.35
CA GLU A 54 -6.59 14.08 4.27
C GLU A 54 -6.38 13.62 5.72
N ALA A 55 -6.31 12.30 5.95
CA ALA A 55 -5.97 11.74 7.26
C ALA A 55 -4.57 12.17 7.70
N LEU A 56 -3.57 12.13 6.81
CA LEU A 56 -2.21 12.56 7.13
C LEU A 56 -2.10 14.06 7.40
N LYS A 57 -2.82 14.90 6.67
CA LYS A 57 -2.86 16.36 6.92
C LYS A 57 -3.41 16.69 8.31
N ASN A 58 -4.37 15.88 8.79
CA ASN A 58 -5.00 16.05 10.10
C ASN A 58 -4.42 15.13 11.20
N ARG A 59 -3.26 14.52 11.00
CA ARG A 59 -2.65 13.50 11.88
C ARG A 59 -2.54 13.87 13.36
N LEU A 60 -2.42 15.16 13.68
CA LEU A 60 -2.32 15.62 15.05
C LEU A 60 -3.63 15.43 15.83
N ALA A 61 -4.77 15.47 15.14
CA ALA A 61 -6.10 15.28 15.71
C ALA A 61 -6.62 13.84 15.55
N LEU A 62 -5.88 12.95 14.85
CA LEU A 62 -6.31 11.61 14.48
C LEU A 62 -5.42 10.52 15.07
N ASN A 63 -6.04 9.38 15.41
CA ASN A 63 -5.36 8.10 15.46
C ASN A 63 -5.29 7.57 14.04
N LEU A 64 -4.07 7.29 13.56
CA LEU A 64 -3.84 6.77 12.22
C LEU A 64 -3.68 5.25 12.24
N TYR A 65 -4.32 4.59 11.29
CA TYR A 65 -4.30 3.14 11.11
C TYR A 65 -3.86 2.82 9.68
N ARG A 66 -3.03 1.78 9.54
CA ARG A 66 -2.69 1.13 8.27
C ARG A 66 -3.21 -0.31 8.36
N PRO A 67 -4.36 -0.61 7.75
CA PRO A 67 -5.05 -1.90 7.95
C PRO A 67 -4.37 -3.05 7.20
N LEU A 68 -3.45 -2.76 6.29
CA LEU A 68 -2.72 -3.76 5.53
C LEU A 68 -1.29 -3.93 6.06
N GLU A 69 -0.84 -5.17 6.07
CA GLU A 69 0.55 -5.57 6.34
C GLU A 69 0.94 -6.68 5.37
N LEU A 70 2.08 -6.51 4.67
CA LEU A 70 2.52 -7.45 3.65
C LEU A 70 1.42 -7.76 2.60
N GLY A 71 0.69 -6.73 2.16
CA GLY A 71 -0.38 -6.85 1.16
C GLY A 71 -1.68 -7.51 1.65
N VAL A 72 -1.76 -7.96 2.91
CA VAL A 72 -2.94 -8.61 3.45
C VAL A 72 -3.57 -7.82 4.60
N ILE A 73 -4.86 -8.05 4.85
CA ILE A 73 -5.59 -7.41 5.94
C ILE A 73 -5.09 -7.99 7.27
N LYS A 74 -4.74 -7.13 8.22
CA LYS A 74 -4.43 -7.56 9.59
C LYS A 74 -5.63 -8.26 10.22
N ASP A 75 -5.38 -9.31 10.99
CA ASP A 75 -6.43 -10.18 11.52
C ASP A 75 -7.06 -9.66 12.82
N THR A 76 -7.39 -8.36 12.88
CA THR A 76 -8.20 -7.80 13.96
C THR A 76 -9.59 -7.39 13.45
N PRO A 77 -10.65 -7.44 14.28
CA PRO A 77 -11.97 -6.95 13.88
C PRO A 77 -11.95 -5.49 13.45
N GLU A 78 -11.13 -4.66 14.09
CA GLU A 78 -10.96 -3.25 13.80
C GLU A 78 -10.34 -3.04 12.43
N ASP A 79 -9.26 -3.78 12.09
CA ASP A 79 -8.60 -3.66 10.78
C ASP A 79 -9.53 -4.10 9.65
N ARG A 80 -10.32 -5.16 9.85
CA ARG A 80 -11.36 -5.60 8.90
C ARG A 80 -12.43 -4.53 8.67
N GLN A 81 -12.86 -3.84 9.73
CA GLN A 81 -13.81 -2.73 9.61
C GLN A 81 -13.19 -1.54 8.89
N TYR A 82 -11.95 -1.18 9.21
CA TYR A 82 -11.26 -0.08 8.58
C TYR A 82 -11.04 -0.31 7.10
N ILE A 83 -10.63 -1.50 6.69
CA ILE A 83 -10.45 -1.79 5.26
C ILE A 83 -11.78 -1.79 4.50
N ALA A 84 -12.87 -2.25 5.11
CA ALA A 84 -14.20 -2.16 4.51
C ALA A 84 -14.62 -0.70 4.31
N HIS A 85 -14.39 0.18 5.28
CA HIS A 85 -14.63 1.62 5.13
C HIS A 85 -13.76 2.23 4.03
N PHE A 86 -12.49 1.80 3.92
CA PHE A 86 -11.57 2.30 2.91
C PHE A 86 -11.98 1.87 1.49
N ILE A 87 -12.36 0.60 1.31
CA ILE A 87 -12.86 0.09 0.02
C ILE A 87 -14.18 0.82 -0.35
N THR A 88 -15.09 1.00 0.60
CA THR A 88 -16.33 1.76 0.38
C THR A 88 -16.03 3.22 -0.03
N HIS A 89 -15.05 3.84 0.60
CA HIS A 89 -14.59 5.18 0.25
C HIS A 89 -14.05 5.23 -1.19
N LEU A 90 -13.14 4.31 -1.56
CA LEU A 90 -12.60 4.25 -2.92
C LEU A 90 -13.71 4.08 -3.98
N ILE A 91 -14.62 3.13 -3.74
CA ILE A 91 -15.75 2.88 -4.66
C ILE A 91 -16.66 4.12 -4.74
N GLY A 92 -16.91 4.80 -3.61
CA GLY A 92 -17.72 6.01 -3.56
C GLY A 92 -17.19 7.16 -4.41
N LEU A 93 -15.87 7.19 -4.68
CA LEU A 93 -15.26 8.20 -5.56
C LEU A 93 -15.54 7.98 -7.07
N SER A 94 -16.26 6.93 -7.43
CA SER A 94 -16.67 6.63 -8.82
C SER A 94 -18.17 6.85 -9.08
N ASP A 95 -18.89 7.55 -8.18
CA ASP A 95 -20.32 7.84 -8.24
C ASP A 95 -21.17 6.58 -8.51
N PRO A 96 -21.03 5.51 -7.67
CA PRO A 96 -21.65 4.21 -7.92
C PRO A 96 -23.19 4.25 -7.89
N GLU A 97 -23.80 5.25 -7.27
CA GLU A 97 -25.25 5.48 -7.21
C GLU A 97 -25.87 5.80 -8.58
N ASP A 98 -25.09 6.20 -9.54
CA ASP A 98 -25.55 6.44 -10.91
C ASP A 98 -25.79 5.14 -11.70
N TYR A 99 -25.42 3.97 -11.12
CA TYR A 99 -25.48 2.66 -11.76
C TYR A 99 -26.42 1.70 -11.02
N ASP A 100 -27.06 0.79 -11.76
CA ASP A 100 -27.91 -0.25 -11.16
C ASP A 100 -27.09 -1.39 -10.52
N ARG A 101 -25.85 -1.54 -10.95
CA ARG A 101 -24.98 -2.61 -10.51
C ARG A 101 -23.51 -2.18 -10.49
N VAL A 102 -22.80 -2.57 -9.44
CA VAL A 102 -21.34 -2.40 -9.31
C VAL A 102 -20.68 -3.78 -9.27
N VAL A 103 -19.67 -3.99 -10.10
CA VAL A 103 -18.86 -5.22 -10.14
C VAL A 103 -17.41 -4.84 -9.99
N ALA A 104 -16.72 -5.45 -9.02
CA ALA A 104 -15.32 -5.17 -8.75
C ALA A 104 -14.40 -6.35 -9.05
N VAL A 105 -13.20 -6.03 -9.54
CA VAL A 105 -12.03 -6.93 -9.55
C VAL A 105 -11.01 -6.33 -8.61
N ILE A 106 -10.56 -7.10 -7.61
CA ILE A 106 -9.65 -6.61 -6.57
C ILE A 106 -8.38 -7.46 -6.61
N GLY A 107 -7.23 -6.79 -6.69
CA GLY A 107 -5.92 -7.39 -6.60
C GLY A 107 -5.64 -7.91 -5.19
N ALA A 108 -4.90 -9.00 -5.11
CA ALA A 108 -4.32 -9.56 -3.90
C ALA A 108 -2.91 -10.07 -4.20
N PRO A 109 -1.99 -10.11 -3.22
CA PRO A 109 -0.66 -10.69 -3.40
C PRO A 109 -0.70 -12.09 -4.01
N ALA A 110 0.35 -12.48 -4.73
CA ALA A 110 0.42 -13.70 -5.52
C ALA A 110 0.02 -14.97 -4.73
N GLU A 111 0.49 -15.09 -3.49
CA GLU A 111 0.23 -16.25 -2.62
C GLU A 111 -0.76 -15.93 -1.48
N ALA A 112 -1.59 -14.88 -1.62
CA ALA A 112 -2.63 -14.60 -0.63
C ALA A 112 -3.46 -15.85 -0.35
N SER A 113 -3.59 -16.21 0.92
CA SER A 113 -4.32 -17.38 1.35
C SER A 113 -5.81 -17.28 1.04
N HIS A 114 -6.53 -18.39 1.13
CA HIS A 114 -8.00 -18.36 1.00
C HIS A 114 -8.64 -17.47 2.07
N VAL A 115 -8.07 -17.43 3.28
CA VAL A 115 -8.55 -16.58 4.38
C VAL A 115 -8.39 -15.11 4.02
N ASP A 116 -7.22 -14.71 3.48
CA ASP A 116 -6.94 -13.34 3.06
C ASP A 116 -7.89 -12.90 1.94
N LYS A 117 -8.06 -13.74 0.91
CA LYS A 117 -8.98 -13.47 -0.21
C LYS A 117 -10.42 -13.34 0.27
N THR A 118 -10.85 -14.19 1.23
CA THR A 118 -12.17 -14.10 1.83
C THR A 118 -12.33 -12.79 2.62
N ALA A 119 -11.30 -12.38 3.38
CA ALA A 119 -11.34 -11.13 4.13
C ALA A 119 -11.46 -9.88 3.21
N ILE A 120 -10.76 -9.87 2.08
CA ILE A 120 -10.88 -8.81 1.07
C ILE A 120 -12.29 -8.83 0.44
N PHE A 121 -12.79 -10.02 0.10
CA PHE A 121 -14.14 -10.18 -0.46
C PHE A 121 -15.21 -9.68 0.51
N ASP A 122 -15.15 -10.08 1.77
CA ASP A 122 -16.09 -9.67 2.82
C ASP A 122 -16.04 -8.15 3.06
N ALA A 123 -14.85 -7.56 3.01
CA ALA A 123 -14.68 -6.12 3.14
C ALA A 123 -15.34 -5.33 1.99
N ALA A 124 -15.38 -5.89 0.77
CA ALA A 124 -16.01 -5.28 -0.39
C ALA A 124 -17.52 -5.55 -0.49
N ALA A 125 -18.02 -6.62 0.14
CA ALA A 125 -19.38 -7.16 -0.05
C ALA A 125 -20.50 -6.15 0.22
N GLY A 126 -20.28 -5.15 1.10
CA GLY A 126 -21.25 -4.08 1.39
C GLY A 126 -21.33 -2.99 0.32
N SER A 127 -20.37 -2.93 -0.60
CA SER A 127 -20.21 -1.82 -1.56
C SER A 127 -20.38 -2.26 -3.02
N VAL A 128 -20.42 -3.56 -3.30
CA VAL A 128 -20.52 -4.12 -4.66
C VAL A 128 -21.56 -5.22 -4.76
N ASN A 129 -22.12 -5.42 -5.97
CA ASN A 129 -23.06 -6.50 -6.25
C ASN A 129 -22.35 -7.83 -6.55
N ALA A 130 -21.09 -7.77 -7.01
CA ALA A 130 -20.22 -8.92 -7.21
C ALA A 130 -18.76 -8.47 -7.13
N ALA A 131 -17.91 -9.36 -6.61
CA ALA A 131 -16.46 -9.15 -6.61
C ALA A 131 -15.73 -10.40 -7.09
N MET A 132 -14.56 -10.19 -7.68
CA MET A 132 -13.58 -11.22 -8.01
C MET A 132 -12.23 -10.81 -7.42
N ILE A 133 -11.56 -11.73 -6.75
CA ILE A 133 -10.20 -11.52 -6.25
C ILE A 133 -9.22 -12.22 -7.19
N ILE A 134 -8.24 -11.48 -7.70
CA ILE A 134 -7.20 -11.99 -8.59
C ILE A 134 -5.80 -11.72 -8.03
N SER A 135 -4.80 -12.43 -8.51
CA SER A 135 -3.42 -12.11 -8.13
C SER A 135 -2.95 -10.85 -8.88
N GLU A 136 -2.30 -9.93 -8.17
CA GLU A 136 -1.79 -8.67 -8.73
C GLU A 136 -0.88 -8.88 -9.94
N PRO A 137 0.17 -9.74 -9.89
CA PRO A 137 1.02 -9.94 -11.05
C PRO A 137 0.29 -10.58 -12.25
N PHE A 138 -0.76 -11.40 -12.02
CA PHE A 138 -1.60 -11.89 -13.11
C PHE A 138 -2.42 -10.75 -13.75
N ALA A 139 -2.93 -9.82 -12.94
CA ALA A 139 -3.64 -8.64 -13.45
C ALA A 139 -2.74 -7.78 -14.35
N VAL A 140 -1.46 -7.61 -13.97
CA VAL A 140 -0.47 -6.90 -14.77
C VAL A 140 -0.22 -7.60 -16.11
N ALA A 141 0.02 -8.93 -16.10
CA ALA A 141 0.21 -9.71 -17.32
C ALA A 141 -1.01 -9.63 -18.25
N TYR A 142 -2.20 -9.71 -17.68
CA TYR A 142 -3.47 -9.60 -18.41
C TYR A 142 -3.64 -8.22 -19.05
N ALA A 143 -3.39 -7.16 -18.32
CA ALA A 143 -3.52 -5.79 -18.80
C ALA A 143 -2.54 -5.45 -19.92
N LEU A 144 -1.35 -6.09 -19.92
CA LEU A 144 -0.32 -5.91 -20.95
C LEU A 144 -0.45 -6.90 -22.13
N ASP A 145 -1.48 -7.75 -22.13
CA ASP A 145 -1.65 -8.84 -23.11
C ASP A 145 -0.41 -9.79 -23.19
N MET A 146 0.23 -10.00 -22.05
CA MET A 146 1.46 -10.80 -21.91
C MET A 146 1.15 -12.11 -21.16
N LEU A 147 0.27 -12.93 -21.72
CA LEU A 147 -0.22 -14.15 -21.07
C LEU A 147 0.59 -15.41 -21.40
N GLU A 148 1.57 -15.33 -22.32
CA GLU A 148 2.37 -16.47 -22.74
C GLU A 148 3.84 -16.27 -22.41
N HIS A 149 4.48 -17.26 -21.78
CA HIS A 149 5.92 -17.28 -21.48
C HIS A 149 6.45 -16.01 -20.78
N THR A 150 5.66 -15.46 -19.85
CA THR A 150 5.97 -14.22 -19.18
C THR A 150 6.30 -14.46 -17.70
N LEU A 151 7.32 -13.78 -17.20
CA LEU A 151 7.60 -13.61 -15.78
C LEU A 151 7.26 -12.17 -15.38
N VAL A 152 6.31 -12.01 -14.48
CA VAL A 152 6.01 -10.73 -13.84
C VAL A 152 6.77 -10.66 -12.52
N ILE A 153 7.42 -9.55 -12.28
CA ILE A 153 8.07 -9.19 -11.01
C ILE A 153 7.43 -7.89 -10.56
N ASP A 154 6.65 -7.95 -9.52
CA ASP A 154 5.95 -6.81 -8.91
C ASP A 154 6.60 -6.47 -7.58
N ILE A 155 7.13 -5.26 -7.44
CA ILE A 155 7.85 -4.81 -6.23
C ILE A 155 7.07 -3.66 -5.61
N GLY A 156 6.30 -3.99 -4.59
CA GLY A 156 5.48 -3.04 -3.85
C GLY A 156 6.16 -2.45 -2.60
N ALA A 157 5.36 -1.85 -1.74
CA ALA A 157 5.81 -1.40 -0.43
C ALA A 157 5.96 -2.57 0.55
N GLY A 158 4.97 -3.45 0.63
CA GLY A 158 4.93 -4.57 1.58
C GLY A 158 5.47 -5.88 1.04
N THR A 159 5.28 -6.16 -0.26
CA THR A 159 5.62 -7.43 -0.91
C THR A 159 6.41 -7.23 -2.18
N THR A 160 7.18 -8.25 -2.54
CA THR A 160 7.66 -8.50 -3.89
C THR A 160 7.05 -9.81 -4.36
N ASP A 161 6.29 -9.74 -5.43
CA ASP A 161 5.52 -10.84 -6.00
C ASP A 161 6.11 -11.26 -7.36
N LEU A 162 6.29 -12.57 -7.55
CA LEU A 162 6.75 -13.15 -8.80
C LEU A 162 5.68 -14.10 -9.32
N CYS A 163 5.41 -14.02 -10.63
CA CYS A 163 4.42 -14.87 -11.26
C CYS A 163 4.86 -15.28 -12.66
N ARG A 164 4.86 -16.62 -12.93
CA ARG A 164 5.01 -17.15 -14.27
C ARG A 164 3.63 -17.32 -14.92
N VAL A 165 3.49 -16.82 -16.13
CA VAL A 165 2.24 -16.94 -16.91
C VAL A 165 2.49 -17.74 -18.19
N TYR A 166 1.70 -18.79 -18.40
CA TYR A 166 1.81 -19.72 -19.54
C TYR A 166 0.44 -19.96 -20.20
N GLY A 167 -0.26 -18.89 -20.57
CA GLY A 167 -1.55 -18.98 -21.28
C GLY A 167 -2.74 -19.39 -20.42
N THR A 168 -2.54 -19.63 -19.12
CA THR A 168 -3.58 -20.01 -18.17
C THR A 168 -3.46 -19.18 -16.89
N ILE A 169 -4.52 -19.21 -16.06
CA ILE A 169 -4.47 -18.59 -14.72
C ILE A 169 -3.38 -19.32 -13.91
N PRO A 170 -2.40 -18.59 -13.34
CA PRO A 170 -1.31 -19.17 -12.59
C PRO A 170 -1.79 -19.97 -11.37
N GLY A 171 -1.22 -21.15 -11.20
CA GLY A 171 -1.44 -21.98 -10.01
C GLY A 171 -0.44 -21.63 -8.88
N PRO A 172 -0.56 -22.28 -7.70
CA PRO A 172 0.34 -22.02 -6.56
C PRO A 172 1.82 -22.26 -6.88
N GLY A 173 2.15 -23.20 -7.79
CA GLY A 173 3.54 -23.44 -8.19
C GLY A 173 4.11 -22.46 -9.21
N ASP A 174 3.30 -21.53 -9.72
CA ASP A 174 3.70 -20.51 -10.68
C ASP A 174 3.89 -19.16 -10.03
N GLN A 175 3.64 -19.04 -8.75
CA GLN A 175 3.67 -17.79 -8.00
C GLN A 175 4.56 -17.93 -6.76
N MET A 176 5.16 -16.82 -6.36
CA MET A 176 5.94 -16.69 -5.13
C MET A 176 5.84 -15.27 -4.63
N HIS A 177 5.78 -15.07 -3.32
CA HIS A 177 5.90 -13.76 -2.72
C HIS A 177 6.99 -13.72 -1.64
N THR A 178 7.47 -12.53 -1.35
CA THR A 178 8.39 -12.28 -0.24
C THR A 178 8.15 -10.90 0.37
N GLY A 179 8.48 -10.74 1.65
CA GLY A 179 8.46 -9.44 2.34
C GLY A 179 9.70 -8.57 2.09
N PHE A 180 10.65 -8.99 1.24
CA PHE A 180 11.76 -8.16 0.81
C PHE A 180 11.28 -7.14 -0.23
N ALA A 181 10.78 -6.00 0.27
CA ALA A 181 10.13 -4.95 -0.52
C ALA A 181 10.45 -3.56 0.06
N GLY A 182 9.73 -2.54 -0.35
CA GLY A 182 10.03 -1.16 0.05
C GLY A 182 10.10 -0.93 1.57
N ASP A 183 9.18 -1.51 2.33
CA ASP A 183 9.13 -1.38 3.81
C ASP A 183 10.26 -2.13 4.51
N TYR A 184 10.77 -3.20 3.88
CA TYR A 184 11.96 -3.90 4.37
C TYR A 184 13.19 -2.98 4.27
N VAL A 185 13.40 -2.36 3.12
CA VAL A 185 14.53 -1.41 2.93
C VAL A 185 14.42 -0.23 3.89
N ASP A 186 13.21 0.33 4.09
CA ASP A 186 12.98 1.39 5.09
C ASP A 186 13.45 0.95 6.49
N SER A 187 13.14 -0.30 6.85
CA SER A 187 13.53 -0.86 8.15
C SER A 187 15.04 -1.08 8.26
N GLN A 188 15.69 -1.51 7.17
CA GLN A 188 17.17 -1.63 7.14
C GLN A 188 17.84 -0.26 7.27
N ILE A 189 17.35 0.79 6.59
CA ILE A 189 17.87 2.15 6.74
C ILE A 189 17.79 2.61 8.20
N ILE A 190 16.66 2.37 8.87
CA ILE A 190 16.50 2.71 10.30
C ILE A 190 17.55 1.98 11.13
N ASN A 191 17.69 0.67 10.95
CA ASN A 191 18.63 -0.17 11.70
C ASN A 191 20.07 0.30 11.52
N GLU A 192 20.49 0.55 10.27
CA GLU A 192 21.85 0.99 9.94
C GLU A 192 22.17 2.37 10.53
N VAL A 193 21.22 3.32 10.42
CA VAL A 193 21.37 4.66 11.00
C VAL A 193 21.46 4.60 12.52
N GLN A 194 20.60 3.80 13.17
CA GLN A 194 20.63 3.64 14.64
C GLN A 194 21.90 2.91 15.12
N ALA A 195 22.41 1.97 14.35
CA ALA A 195 23.67 1.30 14.64
C ALA A 195 24.88 2.25 14.55
N LYS A 196 24.88 3.15 13.55
CA LYS A 196 25.96 4.15 13.37
C LYS A 196 25.84 5.31 14.35
N TYR A 197 24.63 5.79 14.60
CA TYR A 197 24.36 6.96 15.44
C TYR A 197 23.49 6.56 16.63
N ASN A 198 24.12 6.21 17.73
CA ASN A 198 23.42 5.79 18.95
C ASN A 198 22.47 6.89 19.43
N GLY A 199 21.21 6.52 19.74
CA GLY A 199 20.15 7.46 20.14
C GLY A 199 19.47 8.21 18.98
N ALA A 200 19.75 7.83 17.73
CA ALA A 200 19.08 8.40 16.55
C ALA A 200 17.57 8.12 16.57
N GLN A 201 16.79 9.17 16.40
CA GLN A 201 15.33 9.11 16.32
C GLN A 201 14.91 9.16 14.84
N VAL A 202 14.76 7.98 14.23
CA VAL A 202 14.37 7.83 12.82
C VAL A 202 13.01 7.17 12.75
N THR A 203 12.07 7.79 12.05
CA THR A 203 10.74 7.24 11.78
C THR A 203 10.71 6.52 10.43
N LYS A 204 9.73 5.62 10.23
CA LYS A 204 9.51 4.99 8.92
C LYS A 204 9.32 6.00 7.79
N ASP A 205 8.58 7.09 8.02
CA ASP A 205 8.35 8.13 7.00
C ASP A 205 9.64 8.91 6.67
N MET A 206 10.57 9.06 7.61
CA MET A 206 11.89 9.64 7.33
C MET A 206 12.71 8.68 6.46
N ALA A 207 12.83 7.42 6.87
CA ALA A 207 13.58 6.39 6.14
C ALA A 207 13.04 6.22 4.71
N ARG A 208 11.71 6.18 4.53
CA ARG A 208 11.08 6.11 3.22
C ARG A 208 11.48 7.30 2.34
N ARG A 209 11.38 8.54 2.83
CA ARG A 209 11.78 9.72 2.06
C ARG A 209 13.25 9.67 1.68
N TRP A 210 14.12 9.25 2.58
CA TRP A 210 15.54 9.11 2.28
C TRP A 210 15.78 8.03 1.24
N LYS A 211 15.10 6.88 1.34
CA LYS A 211 15.13 5.83 0.31
C LYS A 211 14.71 6.37 -1.05
N GLU A 212 13.54 7.01 -1.13
CA GLU A 212 12.98 7.51 -2.39
C GLU A 212 13.86 8.59 -3.06
N GLN A 213 14.61 9.34 -2.26
CA GLN A 213 15.45 10.43 -2.75
C GLN A 213 16.90 10.00 -3.02
N HIS A 214 17.41 9.03 -2.30
CA HIS A 214 18.86 8.79 -2.21
C HIS A 214 19.25 7.32 -2.37
N SER A 215 18.31 6.36 -2.48
CA SER A 215 18.68 4.95 -2.61
C SER A 215 19.46 4.68 -3.92
N PHE A 216 20.43 3.81 -3.82
CA PHE A 216 21.23 3.36 -4.96
C PHE A 216 21.67 1.91 -4.78
N VAL A 217 21.88 1.24 -5.90
CA VAL A 217 22.46 -0.11 -5.95
C VAL A 217 23.77 -0.01 -6.73
N SER A 218 24.88 0.10 -6.03
CA SER A 218 26.20 0.23 -6.63
C SER A 218 27.29 -0.21 -5.67
N THR A 219 28.34 -0.82 -6.19
CA THR A 219 29.57 -1.14 -5.44
C THR A 219 30.39 0.10 -5.09
N SER A 220 30.08 1.25 -5.71
CA SER A 220 30.72 2.53 -5.42
C SER A 220 29.72 3.51 -4.86
N PRO A 221 29.99 4.15 -3.72
CA PRO A 221 29.13 5.19 -3.17
C PRO A 221 29.01 6.38 -4.13
N PRO A 222 27.97 7.20 -4.02
CA PRO A 222 27.86 8.45 -4.77
C PRO A 222 29.03 9.39 -4.45
N GLU A 223 29.39 10.26 -5.40
CA GLU A 223 30.48 11.24 -5.22
C GLU A 223 30.22 12.21 -4.07
N ASP A 224 28.96 12.65 -3.93
CA ASP A 224 28.52 13.53 -2.86
C ASP A 224 27.91 12.71 -1.69
N PRO A 225 28.20 13.07 -0.44
CA PRO A 225 27.64 12.38 0.72
C PRO A 225 26.13 12.63 0.86
N ILE A 226 25.39 11.62 1.30
CA ILE A 226 23.95 11.72 1.57
C ILE A 226 23.75 12.34 2.95
N MET A 227 23.53 13.64 2.97
CA MET A 227 23.31 14.43 4.19
C MET A 227 21.83 14.53 4.50
N VAL A 228 21.40 14.10 5.69
CA VAL A 228 20.00 14.12 6.14
C VAL A 228 19.84 14.66 7.55
N ASP A 229 18.67 15.24 7.82
CA ASP A 229 18.33 15.82 9.12
C ASP A 229 17.56 14.79 9.97
N PHE A 230 18.04 14.55 11.18
CA PHE A 230 17.32 13.81 12.21
C PHE A 230 17.78 14.18 13.62
N SER A 231 17.08 13.67 14.64
CA SER A 231 17.37 13.99 16.03
C SER A 231 18.19 12.89 16.70
N ILE A 232 19.22 13.28 17.45
CA ILE A 232 19.93 12.42 18.40
C ILE A 232 19.74 13.03 19.79
N GLU A 233 19.18 12.25 20.73
CA GLU A 233 18.91 12.70 22.10
C GLU A 233 18.17 14.05 22.17
N GLY A 234 17.24 14.27 21.23
CA GLY A 234 16.43 15.49 21.15
C GLY A 234 17.11 16.69 20.49
N LYS A 235 18.35 16.56 19.98
CA LYS A 235 19.04 17.61 19.23
C LYS A 235 18.99 17.31 17.74
N ALA A 236 18.49 18.26 16.95
CA ALA A 236 18.49 18.14 15.49
C ALA A 236 19.93 18.26 14.95
N MET A 237 20.31 17.37 14.07
CA MET A 237 21.64 17.30 13.45
C MET A 237 21.51 16.91 11.98
N THR A 238 22.39 17.43 11.14
CA THR A 238 22.56 17.03 9.73
C THR A 238 23.75 16.09 9.65
N LEU A 239 23.53 14.84 9.26
CA LEU A 239 24.55 13.78 9.32
C LEU A 239 24.58 12.96 8.02
N ASP A 240 25.77 12.42 7.74
CA ASP A 240 26.02 11.58 6.57
C ASP A 240 25.56 10.13 6.79
N ILE A 241 24.61 9.69 5.98
CA ILE A 241 24.09 8.31 5.99
C ILE A 241 24.47 7.49 4.75
N THR A 242 25.45 7.93 3.96
CA THR A 242 25.81 7.28 2.68
C THR A 242 26.10 5.79 2.84
N ASP A 243 26.91 5.42 3.80
CA ASP A 243 27.27 4.03 4.09
C ASP A 243 26.10 3.23 4.70
N CYS A 244 25.22 3.89 5.46
CA CYS A 244 24.00 3.26 5.96
C CYS A 244 23.03 2.95 4.79
N MET A 245 22.89 3.90 3.87
CA MET A 245 22.06 3.72 2.67
C MET A 245 22.60 2.60 1.79
N GLN A 246 23.90 2.54 1.56
CA GLN A 246 24.53 1.47 0.79
C GLN A 246 24.23 0.10 1.40
N ARG A 247 24.53 -0.10 2.69
CA ARG A 247 24.28 -1.39 3.37
C ARG A 247 22.80 -1.78 3.44
N ALA A 248 21.91 -0.81 3.51
CA ALA A 248 20.47 -1.07 3.52
C ALA A 248 19.92 -1.49 2.16
N CYS A 249 20.59 -1.13 1.06
CA CYS A 249 20.19 -1.43 -0.33
C CYS A 249 20.93 -2.64 -0.93
N GLU A 250 21.97 -3.16 -0.27
CA GLU A 250 22.69 -4.40 -0.64
C GLU A 250 21.94 -5.66 -0.12
#